data_6f01ead22e68c5dc9ab6997903fc31fa
#
_entry.id   6f01ead22e68c5dc9ab6997903fc31fa
#
_cell.length_a   1.000
_cell.length_b   1.000
_cell.length_c   1.000
_cell.angle_alpha   90.00
_cell.angle_beta   90.00
_cell.angle_gamma   90.00
#
_symmetry.space_group_name_H-M   'P 1'
#
loop_
_entity.id
_entity.type
_entity.pdbx_description
1 polymer ?
#
loop_
_entity_poly.entity_id
_entity_poly.type
_entity_poly.pdbx_seq_one_letter_code
_entity_poly.pdbx_strand_id
1 'polypeptide(L)'
;MDETFTNTSLDDFVIKDKDYRLNKLKKNIKIFVIIISILVVIGGLTYFIFKMLTKTYGEITCIYQTYKDNETIELINLDYENMEFYLKIGLEKFEQKNKHTFKNAGNHTVTFVFKKKLNSLNNLFKEKFALIEADLSQLEADEITSLQRVFFDCINLKKVKFDFEKSNQIVDMSNLFHNCSSLKKVLFNFNTEKVEDMRGLFEYCTSLTSVDISGFNTNNLEYIDFMFSGCKNLISIDISNFNLEQVTDMSYTFQNCSRLEHIKFPKSYTNKLIFLNGMFIDCKSIQKLDLDFFVTKNVENMRYMFSGCSELKDLNLSNFQTYNTLDVEGMFSLCHSLREINLNNFDFSNVMSVDKLFNGCSNLEKIDISSIYSPILINMSSTFMNCTNLKEVRLPPKLYGIQYLISAFENCINLEYIDLSSFNGNEDIFGTEKMFKNCTSLKKIDFPKIEAEHLKSMSEMFYDCINLEYINIGDFLTDSIINMNEMFYNCKSLDYLNISKFSTTNLKNASRIFIGVNSSVKLIYPKNISQNLKYEICDLKNISKENCLL
;
A
#
# COMPACT_ATOMS: atom_id res chain seq x y z
N MET A 1 8.43 88.72 99.84
CA MET A 1 7.11 88.17 100.06
C MET A 1 6.46 88.07 98.70
N ASP A 2 6.27 87.04 98.33
CA ASP A 2 5.24 86.35 97.57
C ASP A 2 5.81 85.16 96.76
N GLU A 3 5.46 84.09 97.31
CA GLU A 3 5.66 82.79 96.66
C GLU A 3 4.66 82.64 95.50
N THR A 4 5.12 82.37 94.38
CA THR A 4 4.28 81.78 93.34
C THR A 4 4.81 80.37 92.98
N PHE A 5 4.16 79.42 93.59
CA PHE A 5 4.27 78.04 93.20
C PHE A 5 3.68 77.83 91.77
N THR A 6 4.51 77.49 90.88
CA THR A 6 4.02 77.05 89.58
C THR A 6 3.68 75.56 89.63
N ASN A 7 2.40 75.25 89.54
CA ASN A 7 1.80 73.99 89.36
C ASN A 7 2.20 73.44 87.97
N THR A 8 3.32 72.80 87.79
CA THR A 8 3.65 71.96 86.64
C THR A 8 3.36 70.50 86.99
N SER A 9 2.46 70.14 86.64
CA SER A 9 1.33 69.33 86.43
C SER A 9 1.64 67.86 86.30
N LEU A 10 0.97 67.12 87.16
CA LEU A 10 0.78 65.63 86.96
C LEU A 10 0.21 65.32 85.58
N ASP A 11 -0.49 66.24 84.94
CA ASP A 11 -1.12 66.04 83.60
C ASP A 11 -0.08 65.99 82.47
N ASP A 12 1.03 66.76 82.51
CA ASP A 12 2.08 66.71 81.49
C ASP A 12 2.87 65.36 81.53
N PHE A 13 3.00 64.77 82.72
CA PHE A 13 3.66 63.48 82.87
C PHE A 13 2.76 62.34 82.39
N VAL A 14 1.47 62.42 82.63
CA VAL A 14 0.49 61.41 82.16
C VAL A 14 0.29 61.53 80.65
N ILE A 15 0.34 62.70 80.06
CA ILE A 15 0.25 62.88 78.58
C ILE A 15 1.51 62.33 77.90
N LYS A 16 2.73 62.64 78.43
CA LYS A 16 3.99 62.09 77.87
C LYS A 16 4.09 60.55 77.99
N ASP A 17 3.62 59.94 79.09
CA ASP A 17 3.57 58.52 79.26
C ASP A 17 2.54 57.88 78.31
N LYS A 18 1.40 58.52 78.13
CA LYS A 18 0.38 58.10 77.16
C LYS A 18 0.86 58.18 75.71
N ASP A 19 1.56 59.21 75.33
CA ASP A 19 2.17 59.42 74.04
C ASP A 19 3.34 58.39 73.78
N TYR A 20 4.15 58.18 74.82
CA TYR A 20 5.22 57.17 74.76
C TYR A 20 4.63 55.75 74.57
N ARG A 21 3.59 55.39 75.30
CA ARG A 21 2.89 54.09 75.15
C ARG A 21 2.22 53.99 73.79
N LEU A 22 1.59 55.04 73.29
CA LEU A 22 0.96 55.07 71.95
C LEU A 22 1.99 54.94 70.83
N ASN A 23 3.15 55.59 70.93
CA ASN A 23 4.22 55.51 69.97
C ASN A 23 4.89 54.16 70.01
N LYS A 24 5.07 53.52 71.16
CA LYS A 24 5.55 52.16 71.33
C LYS A 24 4.56 51.15 70.73
N LEU A 25 3.26 51.33 70.93
CA LEU A 25 2.21 50.53 70.34
C LEU A 25 2.19 50.66 68.82
N LYS A 26 2.27 51.88 68.27
CA LYS A 26 2.35 52.17 66.85
C LYS A 26 3.61 51.52 66.22
N LYS A 27 4.75 51.52 66.91
CA LYS A 27 6.00 50.88 66.48
C LYS A 27 5.83 49.35 66.47
N ASN A 28 5.21 48.78 67.52
CA ASN A 28 4.96 47.35 67.60
C ASN A 28 3.96 46.86 66.51
N ILE A 29 2.91 47.68 66.26
CA ILE A 29 1.96 47.41 65.17
C ILE A 29 2.67 47.44 63.81
N LYS A 30 3.53 48.40 63.54
CA LYS A 30 4.32 48.49 62.31
C LYS A 30 5.22 47.25 62.16
N ILE A 31 5.92 46.81 63.19
CA ILE A 31 6.77 45.62 63.20
C ILE A 31 5.92 44.40 62.95
N PHE A 32 4.76 44.24 63.58
CA PHE A 32 3.83 43.13 63.37
C PHE A 32 3.29 43.07 61.94
N VAL A 33 2.91 44.23 61.38
CA VAL A 33 2.49 44.31 59.96
C VAL A 33 3.62 43.93 59.01
N ILE A 34 4.85 44.39 59.30
CA ILE A 34 6.03 43.99 58.50
C ILE A 34 6.26 42.46 58.59
N ILE A 35 6.18 41.86 59.79
CA ILE A 35 6.36 40.43 59.97
C ILE A 35 5.28 39.66 59.23
N ILE A 36 4.01 40.06 59.31
CA ILE A 36 2.92 39.45 58.56
C ILE A 36 3.16 39.56 57.05
N SER A 37 3.57 40.74 56.56
CA SER A 37 3.87 40.95 55.14
C SER A 37 5.01 40.05 54.68
N ILE A 38 6.05 39.88 55.47
CA ILE A 38 7.18 38.97 55.18
C ILE A 38 6.69 37.50 55.14
N LEU A 39 5.85 37.06 56.09
CA LEU A 39 5.29 35.73 56.13
C LEU A 39 4.39 35.44 54.94
N VAL A 40 3.60 36.44 54.49
CA VAL A 40 2.75 36.31 53.28
C VAL A 40 3.62 36.19 52.02
N VAL A 41 4.70 37.00 51.94
CA VAL A 41 5.65 36.92 50.81
C VAL A 41 6.38 35.55 50.80
N ILE A 42 6.87 35.09 51.96
CA ILE A 42 7.52 33.79 52.09
C ILE A 42 6.52 32.65 51.75
N GLY A 43 5.29 32.71 52.28
CA GLY A 43 4.23 31.77 51.97
C GLY A 43 3.85 31.75 50.47
N GLY A 44 3.78 32.93 49.86
CA GLY A 44 3.57 33.10 48.42
C GLY A 44 4.72 32.48 47.60
N LEU A 45 5.96 32.76 48.02
CA LEU A 45 7.16 32.24 47.36
C LEU A 45 7.28 30.72 47.49
N THR A 46 7.02 30.17 48.68
CA THR A 46 7.01 28.73 48.93
C THR A 46 5.89 28.04 48.16
N TYR A 47 4.69 28.62 48.09
CA TYR A 47 3.59 28.14 47.27
C TYR A 47 3.95 28.15 45.77
N PHE A 48 4.56 29.24 45.30
CA PHE A 48 5.00 29.39 43.92
C PHE A 48 6.08 28.34 43.57
N ILE A 49 7.09 28.18 44.42
CA ILE A 49 8.14 27.16 44.26
C ILE A 49 7.53 25.77 44.31
N PHE A 50 6.63 25.46 45.24
CA PHE A 50 5.93 24.20 45.34
C PHE A 50 5.12 23.91 44.03
N LYS A 51 4.39 24.93 43.54
CA LYS A 51 3.64 24.83 42.29
C LYS A 51 4.56 24.61 41.07
N MET A 52 5.72 25.25 41.02
CA MET A 52 6.72 25.02 39.97
C MET A 52 7.31 23.60 40.04
N LEU A 53 7.65 23.11 41.24
CA LEU A 53 8.24 21.79 41.47
C LEU A 53 7.24 20.63 41.27
N THR A 54 5.93 20.90 41.39
CA THR A 54 4.86 19.93 41.22
C THR A 54 4.14 20.06 39.89
N LYS A 55 4.57 21.00 39.02
CA LYS A 55 3.97 21.19 37.71
C LYS A 55 4.11 19.91 36.87
N THR A 56 3.01 19.47 36.30
CA THR A 56 2.97 18.38 35.33
C THR A 56 2.45 18.91 34.01
N TYR A 57 2.86 18.26 32.92
CA TYR A 57 2.52 18.61 31.54
C TYR A 57 1.58 17.57 30.91
N GLY A 58 0.72 17.02 31.75
CA GLY A 58 -0.32 16.08 31.35
C GLY A 58 0.02 14.63 31.63
N GLU A 59 -0.91 13.77 31.29
CA GLU A 59 -0.81 12.34 31.55
C GLU A 59 -1.39 11.50 30.42
N ILE A 60 -0.84 10.28 30.27
CA ILE A 60 -1.35 9.24 29.38
C ILE A 60 -1.79 8.07 30.23
N THR A 61 -3.04 7.65 30.10
CA THR A 61 -3.59 6.49 30.81
C THR A 61 -3.69 5.30 29.85
N CYS A 62 -3.06 4.19 30.23
CA CYS A 62 -3.00 2.95 29.46
C CYS A 62 -3.60 1.79 30.23
N ILE A 63 -4.21 0.84 29.52
CA ILE A 63 -4.63 -0.46 30.05
C ILE A 63 -3.74 -1.53 29.44
N TYR A 64 -3.05 -2.28 30.30
CA TYR A 64 -2.21 -3.43 29.93
C TYR A 64 -2.85 -4.72 30.40
N GLN A 65 -2.70 -5.78 29.62
CA GLN A 65 -3.18 -7.12 29.96
C GLN A 65 -2.00 -8.04 30.24
N THR A 66 -2.06 -8.72 31.40
CA THR A 66 -1.15 -9.82 31.74
C THR A 66 -1.92 -11.13 31.80
N TYR A 67 -1.26 -12.22 31.50
CA TYR A 67 -1.86 -13.58 31.41
C TYR A 67 -1.42 -14.50 32.55
N LYS A 68 -0.42 -14.11 33.31
CA LYS A 68 0.16 -14.88 34.41
C LYS A 68 0.34 -13.99 35.64
N ASP A 69 0.27 -14.61 36.83
CA ASP A 69 0.65 -13.95 38.06
C ASP A 69 2.18 -13.70 38.07
N ASN A 70 2.59 -12.58 38.65
CA ASN A 70 3.98 -12.10 38.70
C ASN A 70 4.60 -11.89 37.30
N GLU A 71 3.79 -11.52 36.31
CA GLU A 71 4.29 -11.22 34.96
C GLU A 71 4.93 -9.84 34.91
N THR A 72 6.15 -9.79 34.37
CA THR A 72 6.87 -8.53 34.11
C THR A 72 6.69 -8.13 32.66
N ILE A 73 6.17 -6.93 32.42
CA ILE A 73 5.99 -6.39 31.08
C ILE A 73 6.70 -5.05 30.90
N GLU A 74 7.05 -4.76 29.65
CA GLU A 74 7.45 -3.40 29.25
C GLU A 74 6.23 -2.55 29.03
N LEU A 75 6.25 -1.34 29.59
CA LEU A 75 5.13 -0.41 29.55
C LEU A 75 5.31 0.68 28.48
N ILE A 76 6.55 1.16 28.31
CA ILE A 76 6.88 2.31 27.47
C ILE A 76 8.32 2.21 27.00
N ASN A 77 8.66 2.80 25.87
CA ASN A 77 10.05 2.94 25.40
C ASN A 77 10.70 4.19 26.00
N LEU A 78 11.96 4.08 26.37
CA LEU A 78 12.75 5.16 26.98
C LEU A 78 13.74 5.81 26.01
N ASP A 79 13.56 5.70 24.71
CA ASP A 79 14.51 6.16 23.68
C ASP A 79 14.72 7.70 23.65
N TYR A 80 14.14 8.43 24.62
CA TYR A 80 14.25 9.89 24.72
C TYR A 80 15.09 10.28 25.93
N GLU A 81 16.29 10.79 25.70
CA GLU A 81 17.25 11.23 26.71
C GLU A 81 16.72 12.30 27.70
N ASN A 82 15.55 12.92 27.41
CA ASN A 82 14.99 14.01 28.19
C ASN A 82 13.57 13.77 28.73
N MET A 83 13.03 12.54 28.65
CA MET A 83 11.69 12.26 29.14
C MET A 83 11.68 12.09 30.67
N GLU A 84 11.11 13.04 31.38
CA GLU A 84 10.92 12.93 32.83
C GLU A 84 9.45 12.63 33.14
N PHE A 85 9.18 11.48 33.74
CA PHE A 85 7.83 11.06 34.13
C PHE A 85 7.86 10.19 35.40
N TYR A 86 6.69 9.95 35.95
CA TYR A 86 6.46 8.89 36.93
C TYR A 86 5.20 8.09 36.55
N LEU A 87 5.13 6.86 37.04
CA LEU A 87 3.96 5.98 36.87
C LEU A 87 3.07 6.08 38.10
N LYS A 88 1.74 6.05 37.87
CA LYS A 88 0.73 5.73 38.88
C LYS A 88 0.15 4.36 38.53
N ILE A 89 0.20 3.43 39.48
CA ILE A 89 -0.44 2.11 39.37
C ILE A 89 -1.24 1.90 40.68
N GLY A 90 -2.56 2.00 40.60
CA GLY A 90 -3.41 2.10 41.77
C GLY A 90 -3.04 3.33 42.62
N LEU A 91 -2.64 3.11 43.88
CA LEU A 91 -2.20 4.18 44.79
C LEU A 91 -0.68 4.39 44.82
N GLU A 92 0.07 3.52 44.15
CA GLU A 92 1.53 3.54 44.14
C GLU A 92 2.09 4.45 43.05
N LYS A 93 3.25 5.08 43.35
CA LYS A 93 3.99 5.93 42.45
C LYS A 93 5.40 5.37 42.23
N PHE A 94 5.81 5.30 40.96
CA PHE A 94 7.11 4.78 40.56
C PHE A 94 7.82 5.80 39.65
N GLU A 95 9.03 6.24 39.99
CA GLU A 95 9.79 7.19 39.18
C GLU A 95 10.46 6.46 37.98
N GLN A 96 10.28 6.99 36.78
CA GLN A 96 10.98 6.63 35.52
C GLN A 96 11.20 5.12 35.27
N LYS A 97 10.20 4.30 35.54
CA LYS A 97 10.25 2.87 35.23
C LYS A 97 9.58 2.59 33.90
N ASN A 98 10.26 1.83 33.04
CA ASN A 98 9.69 1.34 31.78
C ASN A 98 9.14 -0.10 31.86
N LYS A 99 9.41 -0.84 32.95
CA LYS A 99 8.93 -2.19 33.22
C LYS A 99 8.26 -2.29 34.58
N HIS A 100 7.25 -3.13 34.68
CA HIS A 100 6.58 -3.42 35.97
C HIS A 100 6.20 -4.89 36.04
N THR A 101 6.26 -5.45 37.26
CA THR A 101 5.82 -6.82 37.57
C THR A 101 4.45 -6.74 38.24
N PHE A 102 3.42 -7.25 37.58
CA PHE A 102 2.07 -7.30 38.12
C PHE A 102 1.84 -8.60 38.91
N LYS A 103 1.39 -8.47 40.16
CA LYS A 103 1.20 -9.62 41.07
C LYS A 103 0.17 -10.63 40.57
N ASN A 104 -0.92 -10.15 39.97
CA ASN A 104 -2.03 -10.97 39.49
C ASN A 104 -2.17 -10.82 37.98
N ALA A 105 -2.63 -11.87 37.29
CA ALA A 105 -3.06 -11.80 35.91
C ALA A 105 -4.30 -10.91 35.74
N GLY A 106 -4.47 -10.27 34.59
CA GLY A 106 -5.64 -9.44 34.28
C GLY A 106 -5.32 -8.10 33.64
N ASN A 107 -6.28 -7.19 33.69
CA ASN A 107 -6.12 -5.83 33.14
C ASN A 107 -5.61 -4.87 34.22
N HIS A 108 -4.62 -4.08 33.87
CA HIS A 108 -3.96 -3.15 34.79
C HIS A 108 -3.96 -1.75 34.20
N THR A 109 -4.46 -0.78 34.98
CA THR A 109 -4.39 0.63 34.60
C THR A 109 -3.06 1.23 35.05
N VAL A 110 -2.34 1.82 34.12
CA VAL A 110 -1.07 2.53 34.31
C VAL A 110 -1.22 3.94 33.78
N THR A 111 -0.92 4.95 34.62
CA THR A 111 -0.92 6.35 34.19
C THR A 111 0.51 6.88 34.21
N PHE A 112 0.96 7.38 33.07
CA PHE A 112 2.23 8.08 32.89
C PHE A 112 2.00 9.57 33.11
N VAL A 113 2.67 10.18 34.07
CA VAL A 113 2.55 11.62 34.39
C VAL A 113 3.85 12.30 34.03
N PHE A 114 3.80 13.20 33.05
CA PHE A 114 4.99 13.86 32.49
C PHE A 114 5.34 15.13 33.28
N LYS A 115 6.62 15.27 33.65
CA LYS A 115 7.17 16.44 34.37
C LYS A 115 7.75 17.48 33.40
N LYS A 116 7.87 17.16 32.11
CA LYS A 116 8.30 18.06 31.04
C LYS A 116 7.36 17.95 29.86
N LYS A 117 7.25 19.02 29.08
CA LYS A 117 6.57 18.98 27.79
C LYS A 117 7.30 18.06 26.83
N LEU A 118 6.54 17.35 26.03
CA LEU A 118 7.03 16.49 24.98
C LEU A 118 6.92 17.22 23.63
N ASN A 119 7.94 17.13 22.82
CA ASN A 119 7.95 17.65 21.44
C ASN A 119 7.67 16.58 20.39
N SER A 120 7.74 15.31 20.80
CA SER A 120 7.45 14.14 19.96
C SER A 120 6.99 12.98 20.83
N LEU A 121 6.17 12.08 20.24
CA LEU A 121 5.78 10.81 20.83
C LEU A 121 6.32 9.60 20.03
N ASN A 122 7.27 9.82 19.13
CA ASN A 122 7.76 8.77 18.22
C ASN A 122 8.15 7.49 18.97
N ASN A 123 7.69 6.34 18.48
CA ASN A 123 7.96 5.01 19.05
C ASN A 123 7.55 4.81 20.53
N LEU A 124 6.80 5.72 21.16
CA LEU A 124 6.57 5.74 22.62
C LEU A 124 6.06 4.39 23.15
N PHE A 125 5.10 3.79 22.45
CA PHE A 125 4.52 2.49 22.78
C PHE A 125 4.83 1.42 21.73
N LYS A 126 5.81 1.65 20.86
CA LYS A 126 6.19 0.67 19.83
C LYS A 126 6.44 -0.71 20.45
N GLU A 127 5.84 -1.77 19.83
CA GLU A 127 6.00 -3.17 20.24
C GLU A 127 5.52 -3.49 21.67
N LYS A 128 4.57 -2.73 22.19
CA LYS A 128 3.98 -3.01 23.52
C LYS A 128 2.79 -3.98 23.38
N PHE A 129 3.12 -5.27 23.27
CA PHE A 129 2.12 -6.32 23.03
C PHE A 129 1.08 -6.48 24.14
N ALA A 130 1.40 -6.09 25.36
CA ALA A 130 0.46 -6.13 26.49
C ALA A 130 -0.52 -4.94 26.51
N LEU A 131 -0.30 -3.90 25.70
CA LEU A 131 -1.13 -2.69 25.66
C LEU A 131 -2.45 -2.99 24.94
N ILE A 132 -3.59 -2.69 25.63
CA ILE A 132 -4.94 -2.90 25.09
C ILE A 132 -5.65 -1.59 24.77
N GLU A 133 -5.49 -0.56 25.61
CA GLU A 133 -6.11 0.74 25.44
C GLU A 133 -5.12 1.84 25.84
N ALA A 134 -5.22 3.00 25.15
CA ALA A 134 -4.47 4.20 25.49
C ALA A 134 -5.39 5.44 25.41
N ASP A 135 -5.38 6.25 26.44
CA ASP A 135 -6.06 7.55 26.50
C ASP A 135 -5.01 8.65 26.67
N LEU A 136 -4.86 9.47 25.64
CA LEU A 136 -3.92 10.59 25.60
C LEU A 136 -4.62 11.94 25.81
N SER A 137 -5.92 11.93 26.14
CA SER A 137 -6.74 13.16 26.20
C SER A 137 -6.32 14.15 27.29
N GLN A 138 -5.49 13.74 28.23
CA GLN A 138 -4.99 14.61 29.31
C GLN A 138 -3.54 15.06 29.09
N LEU A 139 -2.96 14.79 27.91
CA LEU A 139 -1.60 15.22 27.58
C LEU A 139 -1.59 16.66 27.04
N GLU A 140 -0.67 17.52 27.53
CA GLU A 140 -0.39 18.79 26.90
C GLU A 140 0.42 18.57 25.61
N ALA A 141 -0.25 18.65 24.45
CA ALA A 141 0.31 18.27 23.15
C ALA A 141 0.63 19.48 22.23
N ASP A 142 0.67 20.70 22.78
CA ASP A 142 0.85 21.95 22.03
C ASP A 142 2.23 22.10 21.35
N GLU A 143 3.23 21.34 21.80
CA GLU A 143 4.58 21.30 21.22
C GLU A 143 4.88 20.01 20.43
N ILE A 144 3.95 19.05 20.38
CA ILE A 144 4.17 17.78 19.71
C ILE A 144 4.12 17.98 18.19
N THR A 145 5.20 17.61 17.50
CA THR A 145 5.34 17.71 16.05
C THR A 145 5.21 16.37 15.33
N SER A 146 5.40 15.24 16.03
CA SER A 146 5.37 13.93 15.41
C SER A 146 4.75 12.86 16.31
N LEU A 147 3.91 12.02 15.68
CA LEU A 147 3.28 10.83 16.24
C LEU A 147 3.78 9.55 15.53
N GLN A 148 4.95 9.63 14.86
CA GLN A 148 5.48 8.53 14.07
C GLN A 148 5.64 7.26 14.91
N ARG A 149 5.04 6.15 14.45
CA ARG A 149 5.17 4.81 15.06
C ARG A 149 4.81 4.74 16.55
N VAL A 150 3.98 5.64 17.08
CA VAL A 150 3.66 5.64 18.52
C VAL A 150 3.16 4.28 18.99
N PHE A 151 2.28 3.63 18.21
CA PHE A 151 1.70 2.32 18.51
C PHE A 151 2.12 1.24 17.52
N PHE A 152 3.25 1.41 16.84
CA PHE A 152 3.76 0.43 15.87
C PHE A 152 3.87 -0.96 16.51
N ASP A 153 3.29 -1.99 15.87
CA ASP A 153 3.26 -3.38 16.35
C ASP A 153 2.56 -3.60 17.72
N CYS A 154 1.66 -2.71 18.11
CA CYS A 154 0.80 -2.95 19.29
C CYS A 154 -0.37 -3.89 18.91
N ILE A 155 -0.07 -5.16 18.65
CA ILE A 155 -1.00 -6.14 18.05
C ILE A 155 -2.29 -6.38 18.85
N ASN A 156 -2.29 -6.16 20.18
CA ASN A 156 -3.43 -6.33 21.05
C ASN A 156 -4.17 -5.02 21.36
N LEU A 157 -3.71 -3.89 20.84
CA LEU A 157 -4.33 -2.58 21.05
C LEU A 157 -5.71 -2.53 20.40
N LYS A 158 -6.75 -2.22 21.18
CA LYS A 158 -8.16 -2.23 20.74
C LYS A 158 -8.74 -0.84 20.56
N LYS A 159 -8.26 0.13 21.38
CA LYS A 159 -8.83 1.47 21.40
C LYS A 159 -7.77 2.51 21.75
N VAL A 160 -7.83 3.64 21.05
CA VAL A 160 -7.02 4.82 21.36
C VAL A 160 -7.90 6.07 21.34
N LYS A 161 -7.62 7.01 22.26
CA LYS A 161 -8.25 8.32 22.30
C LYS A 161 -7.20 9.41 22.32
N PHE A 162 -7.26 10.30 21.34
CA PHE A 162 -6.56 11.58 21.32
C PHE A 162 -7.55 12.71 21.56
N ASP A 163 -7.15 13.69 22.37
CA ASP A 163 -7.92 14.93 22.59
C ASP A 163 -6.93 16.08 22.78
N PHE A 164 -6.37 16.52 21.66
CA PHE A 164 -5.32 17.54 21.59
C PHE A 164 -5.87 18.85 20.99
N GLU A 165 -7.00 19.34 21.46
CA GLU A 165 -7.71 20.50 20.88
C GLU A 165 -6.82 21.70 20.55
N LYS A 166 -5.75 21.91 21.33
CA LYS A 166 -4.80 23.02 21.15
C LYS A 166 -3.59 22.66 20.30
N SER A 167 -3.42 21.40 19.94
CA SER A 167 -2.29 20.97 19.12
C SER A 167 -2.52 21.36 17.66
N ASN A 168 -1.55 22.06 17.09
CA ASN A 168 -1.54 22.45 15.67
C ASN A 168 -0.12 22.35 15.08
N GLN A 169 0.74 21.52 15.66
CA GLN A 169 2.15 21.39 15.24
C GLN A 169 2.47 20.03 14.65
N ILE A 170 1.54 19.08 14.66
CA ILE A 170 1.77 17.71 14.18
C ILE A 170 1.96 17.74 12.66
N VAL A 171 3.11 17.23 12.20
CA VAL A 171 3.53 17.14 10.79
C VAL A 171 3.55 15.70 10.31
N ASP A 172 3.90 14.76 11.20
CA ASP A 172 4.15 13.36 10.87
C ASP A 172 3.29 12.42 11.71
N MET A 173 2.46 11.62 11.04
CA MET A 173 1.63 10.54 11.60
C MET A 173 1.96 9.18 10.98
N SER A 174 3.13 9.08 10.33
CA SER A 174 3.50 7.86 9.59
C SER A 174 3.58 6.64 10.49
N ASN A 175 2.98 5.55 10.05
CA ASN A 175 2.96 4.25 10.73
C ASN A 175 2.42 4.29 12.18
N LEU A 176 1.60 5.30 12.53
CA LEU A 176 1.10 5.51 13.90
C LEU A 176 0.48 4.23 14.49
N PHE A 177 -0.30 3.50 13.70
CA PHE A 177 -0.98 2.26 14.09
C PHE A 177 -0.56 1.05 13.24
N HIS A 178 0.63 1.09 12.61
CA HIS A 178 1.10 -0.04 11.80
C HIS A 178 1.02 -1.34 12.61
N ASN A 179 0.37 -2.36 12.02
CA ASN A 179 0.17 -3.70 12.60
C ASN A 179 -0.52 -3.71 13.98
N CYS A 180 -1.39 -2.72 14.25
CA CYS A 180 -2.32 -2.80 15.38
C CYS A 180 -3.50 -3.72 15.01
N SER A 181 -3.24 -5.02 14.85
CA SER A 181 -4.17 -6.00 14.27
C SER A 181 -5.48 -6.18 15.03
N SER A 182 -5.54 -5.83 16.33
CA SER A 182 -6.75 -5.85 17.15
C SER A 182 -7.49 -4.52 17.23
N LEU A 183 -6.99 -3.45 16.57
CA LEU A 183 -7.54 -2.10 16.67
C LEU A 183 -8.95 -2.05 16.06
N LYS A 184 -9.89 -1.54 16.88
CA LYS A 184 -11.31 -1.42 16.49
C LYS A 184 -11.80 0.01 16.48
N LYS A 185 -11.21 0.87 17.30
CA LYS A 185 -11.68 2.24 17.48
C LYS A 185 -10.54 3.21 17.79
N VAL A 186 -10.50 4.29 17.04
CA VAL A 186 -9.68 5.47 17.31
C VAL A 186 -10.58 6.69 17.38
N LEU A 187 -10.34 7.56 18.35
CA LEU A 187 -10.99 8.85 18.45
C LEU A 187 -9.91 9.93 18.26
N PHE A 188 -10.04 10.69 17.19
CA PHE A 188 -9.17 11.81 16.88
C PHE A 188 -9.88 13.12 17.20
N ASN A 189 -9.28 13.97 18.02
CA ASN A 189 -9.71 15.33 18.28
C ASN A 189 -8.48 16.24 18.36
N PHE A 190 -7.89 16.55 17.21
CA PHE A 190 -6.79 17.50 17.07
C PHE A 190 -6.71 18.01 15.63
N ASN A 191 -6.02 19.14 15.46
CA ASN A 191 -5.83 19.76 14.15
C ASN A 191 -4.73 19.03 13.36
N THR A 192 -5.06 18.60 12.13
CA THR A 192 -4.15 17.92 11.21
C THR A 192 -3.70 18.80 10.04
N GLU A 193 -3.94 20.13 10.10
CA GLU A 193 -3.66 21.05 8.99
C GLU A 193 -2.20 21.06 8.53
N LYS A 194 -1.25 20.81 9.45
CA LYS A 194 0.17 20.75 9.13
C LYS A 194 0.68 19.35 8.81
N VAL A 195 -0.18 18.34 8.86
CA VAL A 195 0.25 16.95 8.58
C VAL A 195 0.57 16.80 7.11
N GLU A 196 1.79 16.37 6.85
CA GLU A 196 2.35 16.10 5.52
C GLU A 196 2.43 14.58 5.24
N ASP A 197 2.61 13.78 6.29
CA ASP A 197 2.88 12.35 6.18
C ASP A 197 1.88 11.49 6.99
N MET A 198 1.07 10.69 6.26
CA MET A 198 0.16 9.69 6.82
C MET A 198 0.46 8.27 6.26
N ARG A 199 1.71 8.03 5.77
CA ARG A 199 2.11 6.71 5.25
C ARG A 199 1.88 5.61 6.28
N GLY A 200 1.27 4.52 5.85
CA GLY A 200 1.03 3.35 6.70
C GLY A 200 0.25 3.64 7.98
N LEU A 201 -0.54 4.74 8.06
CA LEU A 201 -1.23 5.18 9.29
C LEU A 201 -2.01 4.05 9.96
N PHE A 202 -2.72 3.22 9.18
CA PHE A 202 -3.49 2.05 9.66
C PHE A 202 -3.03 0.74 8.99
N GLU A 203 -1.82 0.70 8.48
CA GLU A 203 -1.31 -0.49 7.80
C GLU A 203 -1.41 -1.74 8.69
N TYR A 204 -1.99 -2.84 8.14
CA TYR A 204 -2.28 -4.10 8.85
C TYR A 204 -3.19 -3.99 10.09
N CYS A 205 -4.04 -2.95 10.17
CA CYS A 205 -5.12 -2.90 11.18
C CYS A 205 -6.27 -3.85 10.79
N THR A 206 -6.02 -5.15 10.88
CA THR A 206 -6.90 -6.19 10.33
C THR A 206 -8.27 -6.29 10.99
N SER A 207 -8.45 -5.81 12.23
CA SER A 207 -9.75 -5.78 12.93
C SER A 207 -10.56 -4.50 12.67
N LEU A 208 -10.00 -3.52 11.96
CA LEU A 208 -10.65 -2.25 11.69
C LEU A 208 -11.75 -2.44 10.64
N THR A 209 -13.01 -2.14 11.00
CA THR A 209 -14.16 -2.23 10.08
C THR A 209 -14.58 -0.89 9.50
N SER A 210 -14.31 0.17 10.22
CA SER A 210 -14.49 1.57 9.81
C SER A 210 -13.62 2.48 10.68
N VAL A 211 -13.33 3.68 10.22
CA VAL A 211 -12.65 4.72 10.99
C VAL A 211 -13.22 6.08 10.63
N ASP A 212 -13.44 6.93 11.64
CA ASP A 212 -13.88 8.30 11.45
C ASP A 212 -12.66 9.23 11.36
N ILE A 213 -12.43 9.73 10.16
CA ILE A 213 -11.39 10.71 9.80
C ILE A 213 -12.00 11.96 9.17
N SER A 214 -13.30 12.18 9.37
CA SER A 214 -14.04 13.32 8.82
C SER A 214 -13.53 14.67 9.33
N GLY A 215 -12.89 14.69 10.50
CA GLY A 215 -12.28 15.88 11.09
C GLY A 215 -10.87 16.22 10.57
N PHE A 216 -10.29 15.40 9.67
CA PHE A 216 -8.93 15.67 9.19
C PHE A 216 -8.91 16.84 8.19
N ASN A 217 -8.02 17.81 8.45
CA ASN A 217 -7.62 18.82 7.49
C ASN A 217 -6.32 18.34 6.79
N THR A 218 -6.38 18.10 5.49
CA THR A 218 -5.32 17.48 4.71
C THR A 218 -4.72 18.41 3.66
N ASN A 219 -4.79 19.75 3.88
CA ASN A 219 -4.32 20.72 2.90
C ASN A 219 -2.82 20.65 2.58
N ASN A 220 -2.02 20.13 3.49
CA ASN A 220 -0.57 19.97 3.33
C ASN A 220 -0.13 18.53 3.13
N LEU A 221 -1.08 17.59 3.01
CA LEU A 221 -0.78 16.15 2.90
C LEU A 221 -0.07 15.82 1.59
N GLU A 222 1.10 15.18 1.70
CA GLU A 222 1.93 14.79 0.56
C GLU A 222 2.00 13.27 0.36
N TYR A 223 1.91 12.48 1.45
CA TYR A 223 2.13 11.03 1.41
C TYR A 223 1.01 10.27 2.12
N ILE A 224 0.37 9.33 1.41
CA ILE A 224 -0.66 8.43 1.95
C ILE A 224 -0.45 6.97 1.49
N ASP A 225 0.73 6.67 0.94
CA ASP A 225 1.07 5.30 0.54
C ASP A 225 0.92 4.34 1.73
N PHE A 226 0.41 3.14 1.46
CA PHE A 226 0.08 2.10 2.46
C PHE A 226 -0.92 2.50 3.55
N MET A 227 -1.60 3.66 3.49
CA MET A 227 -2.38 4.21 4.63
C MET A 227 -3.37 3.20 5.23
N PHE A 228 -4.03 2.38 4.42
CA PHE A 228 -4.97 1.33 4.83
C PHE A 228 -4.56 -0.06 4.36
N SER A 229 -3.33 -0.23 3.87
CA SER A 229 -2.83 -1.52 3.39
C SER A 229 -3.06 -2.63 4.42
N GLY A 230 -3.61 -3.76 4.00
CA GLY A 230 -3.87 -4.90 4.90
C GLY A 230 -5.05 -4.74 5.86
N CYS A 231 -5.86 -3.69 5.76
CA CYS A 231 -7.10 -3.55 6.54
C CYS A 231 -8.19 -4.49 6.01
N LYS A 232 -8.00 -5.80 6.19
CA LYS A 232 -8.81 -6.88 5.58
C LYS A 232 -10.30 -6.83 5.89
N ASN A 233 -10.70 -6.28 7.04
CA ASN A 233 -12.08 -6.18 7.48
C ASN A 233 -12.70 -4.79 7.26
N LEU A 234 -11.97 -3.83 6.69
CA LEU A 234 -12.51 -2.53 6.34
C LEU A 234 -13.58 -2.69 5.26
N ILE A 235 -14.81 -2.23 5.53
CA ILE A 235 -15.96 -2.40 4.62
C ILE A 235 -16.15 -1.14 3.78
N SER A 236 -16.00 0.03 4.40
CA SER A 236 -16.13 1.31 3.73
C SER A 236 -15.22 2.37 4.33
N ILE A 237 -14.85 3.35 3.52
CA ILE A 237 -14.09 4.51 3.96
C ILE A 237 -14.60 5.78 3.28
N ASP A 238 -14.78 6.84 4.06
CA ASP A 238 -15.10 8.18 3.56
C ASP A 238 -13.88 9.09 3.70
N ILE A 239 -13.26 9.42 2.56
CA ILE A 239 -12.17 10.40 2.44
C ILE A 239 -12.59 11.61 1.61
N SER A 240 -13.91 11.85 1.49
CA SER A 240 -14.44 12.94 0.64
C SER A 240 -14.07 14.35 1.12
N ASN A 241 -13.63 14.48 2.36
CA ASN A 241 -13.09 15.71 2.94
C ASN A 241 -11.59 15.91 2.69
N PHE A 242 -10.88 14.90 2.14
CA PHE A 242 -9.44 15.03 1.91
C PHE A 242 -9.16 16.01 0.76
N ASN A 243 -8.13 16.82 0.94
CA ASN A 243 -7.49 17.55 -0.15
C ASN A 243 -6.27 16.74 -0.60
N LEU A 244 -6.30 16.25 -1.84
CA LEU A 244 -5.23 15.42 -2.43
C LEU A 244 -4.39 16.19 -3.45
N GLU A 245 -4.50 17.52 -3.52
CA GLU A 245 -3.78 18.34 -4.52
C GLU A 245 -2.27 18.29 -4.39
N GLN A 246 -1.76 18.07 -3.17
CA GLN A 246 -0.33 17.99 -2.89
C GLN A 246 0.19 16.56 -2.88
N VAL A 247 -0.70 15.55 -2.86
CA VAL A 247 -0.32 14.14 -2.76
C VAL A 247 0.43 13.68 -4.01
N THR A 248 1.60 13.08 -3.79
CA THR A 248 2.49 12.57 -4.82
C THR A 248 2.47 11.05 -4.93
N ASP A 249 2.15 10.35 -3.84
CA ASP A 249 2.17 8.90 -3.75
C ASP A 249 0.90 8.35 -3.06
N MET A 250 0.16 7.53 -3.81
CA MET A 250 -0.98 6.76 -3.32
C MET A 250 -0.77 5.25 -3.50
N SER A 251 0.50 4.82 -3.64
CA SER A 251 0.85 3.41 -3.83
C SER A 251 0.35 2.56 -2.66
N TYR A 252 -0.24 1.43 -2.98
CA TYR A 252 -0.69 0.43 -2.00
C TYR A 252 -1.66 0.93 -0.93
N THR A 253 -2.27 2.12 -1.12
CA THR A 253 -3.13 2.77 -0.10
C THR A 253 -4.22 1.85 0.43
N PHE A 254 -4.85 1.04 -0.44
CA PHE A 254 -5.91 0.09 -0.07
C PHE A 254 -5.53 -1.37 -0.35
N GLN A 255 -4.25 -1.67 -0.55
CA GLN A 255 -3.79 -3.04 -0.82
C GLN A 255 -4.34 -4.02 0.22
N ASN A 256 -4.82 -5.21 -0.22
CA ASN A 256 -5.36 -6.25 0.64
C ASN A 256 -6.54 -5.83 1.55
N CYS A 257 -7.27 -4.75 1.20
CA CYS A 257 -8.55 -4.43 1.82
C CYS A 257 -9.65 -5.34 1.23
N SER A 258 -9.57 -6.64 1.50
CA SER A 258 -10.32 -7.67 0.79
C SER A 258 -11.85 -7.59 0.96
N ARG A 259 -12.37 -6.92 2.01
CA ARG A 259 -13.80 -6.69 2.26
C ARG A 259 -14.26 -5.27 1.93
N LEU A 260 -13.38 -4.43 1.35
CA LEU A 260 -13.71 -3.04 1.02
C LEU A 260 -14.69 -3.03 -0.16
N GLU A 261 -15.87 -2.49 0.07
CA GLU A 261 -16.97 -2.40 -0.92
C GLU A 261 -17.12 -0.98 -1.45
N HIS A 262 -16.95 0.02 -0.57
CA HIS A 262 -17.24 1.42 -0.90
C HIS A 262 -16.12 2.36 -0.44
N ILE A 263 -15.67 3.19 -1.37
CA ILE A 263 -14.77 4.32 -1.08
C ILE A 263 -15.48 5.60 -1.55
N LYS A 264 -15.60 6.57 -0.66
CA LYS A 264 -16.08 7.90 -1.04
C LYS A 264 -14.89 8.82 -1.18
N PHE A 265 -14.52 9.09 -2.43
CA PHE A 265 -13.38 9.91 -2.78
C PHE A 265 -13.68 11.42 -2.69
N PRO A 266 -12.64 12.28 -2.59
CA PRO A 266 -12.80 13.73 -2.63
C PRO A 266 -13.20 14.23 -4.02
N LYS A 267 -13.60 15.50 -4.06
CA LYS A 267 -13.82 16.23 -5.33
C LYS A 267 -12.58 17.01 -5.78
N SER A 268 -11.55 17.10 -4.94
CA SER A 268 -10.27 17.73 -5.29
C SER A 268 -9.46 16.87 -6.24
N TYR A 269 -8.74 17.50 -7.18
CA TYR A 269 -7.94 16.80 -8.18
C TYR A 269 -6.54 16.47 -7.66
N THR A 270 -5.97 15.36 -8.14
CA THR A 270 -4.63 14.87 -7.76
C THR A 270 -3.54 15.42 -8.69
N ASN A 271 -3.32 16.74 -8.67
CA ASN A 271 -2.48 17.42 -9.68
C ASN A 271 -0.99 17.06 -9.66
N LYS A 272 -0.46 16.58 -8.52
CA LYS A 272 0.96 16.24 -8.31
C LYS A 272 1.24 14.74 -8.28
N LEU A 273 0.23 13.91 -8.49
CA LEU A 273 0.33 12.46 -8.35
C LEU A 273 1.31 11.86 -9.36
N ILE A 274 2.22 11.01 -8.86
CA ILE A 274 3.27 10.33 -9.62
C ILE A 274 3.13 8.81 -9.52
N PHE A 275 2.74 8.28 -8.33
CA PHE A 275 2.71 6.86 -8.06
C PHE A 275 1.31 6.37 -7.67
N LEU A 276 0.82 5.35 -8.38
CA LEU A 276 -0.46 4.66 -8.15
C LEU A 276 -0.29 3.14 -8.09
N ASN A 277 0.97 2.65 -8.05
CA ASN A 277 1.22 1.22 -8.10
C ASN A 277 0.53 0.49 -6.94
N GLY A 278 -0.15 -0.58 -7.29
CA GLY A 278 -0.80 -1.47 -6.34
C GLY A 278 -1.90 -0.86 -5.46
N MET A 279 -2.43 0.32 -5.81
CA MET A 279 -3.36 1.05 -4.94
C MET A 279 -4.53 0.19 -4.45
N PHE A 280 -5.07 -0.69 -5.29
CA PHE A 280 -6.21 -1.56 -4.99
C PHE A 280 -5.89 -3.06 -5.08
N ILE A 281 -4.61 -3.48 -4.98
CA ILE A 281 -4.27 -4.92 -5.03
C ILE A 281 -5.14 -5.68 -4.03
N ASP A 282 -5.77 -6.78 -4.50
CA ASP A 282 -6.61 -7.67 -3.69
C ASP A 282 -7.77 -6.99 -2.95
N CYS A 283 -8.29 -5.89 -3.47
CA CYS A 283 -9.59 -5.32 -3.06
C CYS A 283 -10.73 -6.15 -3.66
N LYS A 284 -10.91 -7.37 -3.17
CA LYS A 284 -11.74 -8.42 -3.80
C LYS A 284 -13.21 -8.07 -3.91
N SER A 285 -13.76 -7.31 -2.97
CA SER A 285 -15.20 -7.00 -2.86
C SER A 285 -15.61 -5.70 -3.58
N ILE A 286 -14.67 -4.93 -4.13
CA ILE A 286 -15.00 -3.72 -4.88
C ILE A 286 -15.62 -4.11 -6.22
N GLN A 287 -16.87 -3.64 -6.46
CA GLN A 287 -17.58 -3.89 -7.73
C GLN A 287 -17.52 -2.71 -8.69
N LYS A 288 -17.38 -1.50 -8.18
CA LYS A 288 -17.30 -0.26 -8.94
C LYS A 288 -16.41 0.76 -8.24
N LEU A 289 -15.67 1.55 -9.01
CA LEU A 289 -14.85 2.66 -8.54
C LEU A 289 -15.21 3.93 -9.31
N ASP A 290 -15.39 5.04 -8.59
CA ASP A 290 -15.49 6.39 -9.17
C ASP A 290 -14.10 7.05 -9.05
N LEU A 291 -13.43 7.20 -10.19
CA LEU A 291 -12.05 7.69 -10.28
C LEU A 291 -11.95 9.02 -11.05
N ASP A 292 -13.06 9.75 -11.19
CA ASP A 292 -13.11 10.98 -12.01
C ASP A 292 -12.24 12.11 -11.44
N PHE A 293 -11.86 12.03 -10.16
CA PHE A 293 -10.98 13.01 -9.51
C PHE A 293 -9.48 12.79 -9.81
N PHE A 294 -9.10 11.64 -10.36
CA PHE A 294 -7.69 11.38 -10.70
C PHE A 294 -7.24 12.20 -11.91
N VAL A 295 -6.18 12.98 -11.72
CA VAL A 295 -5.41 13.61 -12.81
C VAL A 295 -4.13 12.80 -12.99
N THR A 296 -4.10 11.96 -14.01
CA THR A 296 -3.02 10.96 -14.19
C THR A 296 -1.92 11.41 -15.15
N LYS A 297 -1.96 12.66 -15.63
CA LYS A 297 -0.99 13.19 -16.62
C LYS A 297 0.48 13.13 -16.19
N ASN A 298 0.75 13.13 -14.88
CA ASN A 298 2.11 13.04 -14.32
C ASN A 298 2.43 11.66 -13.74
N VAL A 299 1.49 10.71 -13.82
CA VAL A 299 1.68 9.38 -13.22
C VAL A 299 2.65 8.56 -14.06
N GLU A 300 3.71 8.12 -13.40
CA GLU A 300 4.76 7.30 -14.00
C GLU A 300 4.56 5.80 -13.76
N ASN A 301 3.89 5.42 -12.65
CA ASN A 301 3.75 4.03 -12.28
C ASN A 301 2.30 3.68 -11.89
N MET A 302 1.69 2.74 -12.65
CA MET A 302 0.36 2.16 -12.40
C MET A 302 0.42 0.63 -12.28
N ARG A 303 1.63 0.07 -12.03
CA ARG A 303 1.85 -1.37 -11.90
C ARG A 303 0.90 -1.97 -10.88
N TYR A 304 0.19 -3.05 -11.23
CA TYR A 304 -0.77 -3.79 -10.40
C TYR A 304 -1.87 -2.94 -9.75
N MET A 305 -2.21 -1.76 -10.28
CA MET A 305 -3.13 -0.82 -9.62
C MET A 305 -4.46 -1.46 -9.21
N PHE A 306 -5.05 -2.32 -10.06
CA PHE A 306 -6.33 -3.01 -9.80
C PHE A 306 -6.16 -4.54 -9.69
N SER A 307 -4.93 -5.04 -9.58
CA SER A 307 -4.69 -6.48 -9.55
C SER A 307 -5.45 -7.17 -8.42
N GLY A 308 -6.15 -8.27 -8.73
CA GLY A 308 -6.92 -9.03 -7.74
C GLY A 308 -8.24 -8.39 -7.31
N CYS A 309 -8.70 -7.31 -7.98
CA CYS A 309 -10.06 -6.77 -7.79
C CYS A 309 -11.08 -7.73 -8.45
N SER A 310 -11.26 -8.90 -7.84
CA SER A 310 -11.95 -10.04 -8.48
C SER A 310 -13.43 -9.80 -8.77
N GLU A 311 -14.12 -8.93 -8.02
CA GLU A 311 -15.53 -8.57 -8.23
C GLU A 311 -15.74 -7.28 -9.03
N LEU A 312 -14.66 -6.61 -9.48
CA LEU A 312 -14.75 -5.36 -10.24
C LEU A 312 -15.40 -5.61 -11.61
N LYS A 313 -16.53 -4.97 -11.85
CA LYS A 313 -17.35 -5.11 -13.08
C LYS A 313 -17.28 -3.88 -13.97
N ASP A 314 -17.42 -2.70 -13.34
CA ASP A 314 -17.50 -1.43 -14.02
C ASP A 314 -16.29 -0.57 -13.63
N LEU A 315 -15.48 -0.21 -14.62
CA LEU A 315 -14.32 0.63 -14.43
C LEU A 315 -14.24 1.66 -15.55
N ASN A 316 -14.53 2.92 -15.21
CA ASN A 316 -14.40 4.04 -16.13
C ASN A 316 -13.01 4.68 -16.00
N LEU A 317 -12.22 4.61 -17.07
CA LEU A 317 -10.86 5.19 -17.15
C LEU A 317 -10.79 6.27 -18.25
N SER A 318 -11.92 6.83 -18.68
CA SER A 318 -11.97 7.77 -19.80
C SER A 318 -11.21 9.08 -19.56
N ASN A 319 -10.96 9.44 -18.30
CA ASN A 319 -10.18 10.61 -17.88
C ASN A 319 -8.68 10.32 -17.66
N PHE A 320 -8.26 9.04 -17.74
CA PHE A 320 -6.85 8.67 -17.56
C PHE A 320 -6.02 9.13 -18.75
N GLN A 321 -4.90 9.78 -18.46
CA GLN A 321 -3.88 10.20 -19.41
C GLN A 321 -2.57 9.48 -19.05
N THR A 322 -2.05 8.63 -19.95
CA THR A 322 -0.96 7.71 -19.65
C THR A 322 0.33 7.98 -20.42
N TYR A 323 0.43 9.13 -21.09
CA TYR A 323 1.59 9.46 -21.93
C TYR A 323 2.93 9.60 -21.15
N ASN A 324 2.90 9.82 -19.82
CA ASN A 324 4.08 9.80 -18.96
C ASN A 324 4.27 8.47 -18.22
N THR A 325 3.34 7.53 -18.37
CA THR A 325 3.40 6.25 -17.67
C THR A 325 4.50 5.36 -18.24
N LEU A 326 5.31 4.78 -17.36
CA LEU A 326 6.43 3.89 -17.67
C LEU A 326 6.10 2.42 -17.40
N ASP A 327 5.27 2.16 -16.38
CA ASP A 327 4.96 0.81 -15.91
C ASP A 327 3.45 0.61 -15.68
N VAL A 328 2.90 -0.37 -16.41
CA VAL A 328 1.50 -0.84 -16.31
C VAL A 328 1.42 -2.35 -16.11
N GLU A 329 2.56 -3.00 -15.73
CA GLU A 329 2.59 -4.46 -15.53
C GLU A 329 1.45 -4.89 -14.59
N GLY A 330 0.70 -5.91 -15.02
CA GLY A 330 -0.37 -6.53 -14.26
C GLY A 330 -1.49 -5.59 -13.79
N MET A 331 -1.65 -4.39 -14.39
CA MET A 331 -2.58 -3.36 -13.89
C MET A 331 -3.99 -3.90 -13.65
N PHE A 332 -4.49 -4.81 -14.49
CA PHE A 332 -5.81 -5.44 -14.37
C PHE A 332 -5.74 -6.94 -14.09
N SER A 333 -4.58 -7.45 -13.70
CA SER A 333 -4.41 -8.89 -13.44
C SER A 333 -5.43 -9.39 -12.40
N LEU A 334 -5.99 -10.60 -12.63
CA LEU A 334 -6.97 -11.25 -11.73
C LEU A 334 -8.27 -10.46 -11.49
N CYS A 335 -8.63 -9.53 -12.39
CA CYS A 335 -9.94 -8.87 -12.41
C CYS A 335 -10.99 -9.82 -13.02
N HIS A 336 -11.35 -10.89 -12.29
CA HIS A 336 -12.16 -11.98 -12.82
C HIS A 336 -13.54 -11.56 -13.32
N SER A 337 -14.17 -10.53 -12.75
CA SER A 337 -15.53 -10.08 -13.11
C SER A 337 -15.56 -9.05 -14.24
N LEU A 338 -14.41 -8.56 -14.69
CA LEU A 338 -14.31 -7.57 -15.77
C LEU A 338 -14.66 -8.22 -17.10
N ARG A 339 -15.70 -7.70 -17.77
CA ARG A 339 -16.17 -8.23 -19.08
C ARG A 339 -15.64 -7.46 -20.27
N GLU A 340 -15.50 -6.17 -20.11
CA GLU A 340 -14.96 -5.26 -21.11
C GLU A 340 -14.29 -4.08 -20.42
N ILE A 341 -13.35 -3.42 -21.07
CA ILE A 341 -12.71 -2.21 -20.62
C ILE A 341 -12.37 -1.33 -21.82
N ASN A 342 -12.57 -0.02 -21.66
CA ASN A 342 -12.25 0.96 -22.69
C ASN A 342 -10.91 1.63 -22.34
N LEU A 343 -9.91 1.41 -23.18
CA LEU A 343 -8.56 1.99 -23.09
C LEU A 343 -8.26 2.98 -24.22
N ASN A 344 -9.26 3.54 -24.91
CA ASN A 344 -9.06 4.39 -26.08
C ASN A 344 -8.25 5.66 -25.82
N ASN A 345 -8.20 6.13 -24.56
CA ASN A 345 -7.42 7.30 -24.15
C ASN A 345 -6.02 6.95 -23.62
N PHE A 346 -5.67 5.65 -23.61
CA PHE A 346 -4.35 5.23 -23.16
C PHE A 346 -3.31 5.46 -24.24
N ASP A 347 -2.19 6.01 -23.82
CA ASP A 347 -0.97 6.20 -24.62
C ASP A 347 0.18 5.45 -23.93
N PHE A 348 0.77 4.50 -24.64
CA PHE A 348 1.88 3.69 -24.15
C PHE A 348 3.22 4.07 -24.80
N SER A 349 3.35 5.35 -25.22
CA SER A 349 4.58 5.86 -25.86
C SER A 349 5.85 5.58 -25.07
N ASN A 350 5.75 5.54 -23.74
CA ASN A 350 6.86 5.30 -22.82
C ASN A 350 6.80 3.93 -22.12
N VAL A 351 5.85 3.06 -22.48
CA VAL A 351 5.68 1.74 -21.87
C VAL A 351 6.48 0.69 -22.63
N MET A 352 7.42 0.03 -21.96
CA MET A 352 8.22 -1.06 -22.52
C MET A 352 7.61 -2.44 -22.30
N SER A 353 6.72 -2.60 -21.33
CA SER A 353 6.14 -3.90 -20.94
C SER A 353 4.68 -3.77 -20.57
N VAL A 354 3.86 -4.67 -21.13
CA VAL A 354 2.47 -4.93 -20.72
C VAL A 354 2.34 -6.36 -20.16
N ASP A 355 3.44 -6.88 -19.57
CA ASP A 355 3.43 -8.22 -18.94
C ASP A 355 2.26 -8.32 -17.95
N LYS A 356 1.52 -9.41 -18.03
CA LYS A 356 0.37 -9.73 -17.17
C LYS A 356 -0.75 -8.70 -17.16
N LEU A 357 -0.82 -7.73 -18.09
CA LEU A 357 -1.76 -6.60 -18.04
C LEU A 357 -3.21 -7.04 -17.75
N PHE A 358 -3.68 -8.12 -18.41
CA PHE A 358 -5.00 -8.74 -18.23
C PHE A 358 -4.95 -10.18 -17.75
N ASN A 359 -3.79 -10.64 -17.21
CA ASN A 359 -3.65 -12.03 -16.78
C ASN A 359 -4.77 -12.42 -15.80
N GLY A 360 -5.51 -13.49 -16.10
CA GLY A 360 -6.58 -14.00 -15.24
C GLY A 360 -7.87 -13.20 -15.28
N CYS A 361 -8.07 -12.28 -16.25
CA CYS A 361 -9.37 -11.64 -16.50
C CYS A 361 -10.33 -12.67 -17.13
N SER A 362 -10.77 -13.65 -16.35
CA SER A 362 -11.46 -14.83 -16.86
C SER A 362 -12.80 -14.56 -17.54
N ASN A 363 -13.50 -13.46 -17.20
CA ASN A 363 -14.75 -13.07 -17.84
C ASN A 363 -14.59 -12.03 -18.95
N LEU A 364 -13.37 -11.59 -19.27
CA LEU A 364 -13.12 -10.67 -20.37
C LEU A 364 -13.47 -11.33 -21.69
N GLU A 365 -14.48 -10.78 -22.41
CA GLU A 365 -14.96 -11.39 -23.65
C GLU A 365 -14.30 -10.78 -24.89
N LYS A 366 -14.00 -9.50 -24.84
CA LYS A 366 -13.35 -8.77 -25.94
C LYS A 366 -12.46 -7.66 -25.42
N ILE A 367 -11.42 -7.36 -26.15
CA ILE A 367 -10.54 -6.22 -25.88
C ILE A 367 -10.10 -5.55 -27.19
N ASP A 368 -10.24 -4.25 -27.25
CA ASP A 368 -9.74 -3.44 -28.36
C ASP A 368 -8.65 -2.50 -27.83
N ILE A 369 -7.41 -2.78 -28.19
CA ILE A 369 -6.23 -1.97 -27.90
C ILE A 369 -5.61 -1.41 -29.19
N SER A 370 -6.36 -1.45 -30.31
CA SER A 370 -5.86 -1.01 -31.62
C SER A 370 -5.52 0.48 -31.71
N SER A 371 -6.11 1.30 -30.82
CA SER A 371 -5.84 2.73 -30.73
C SER A 371 -4.60 3.09 -29.91
N ILE A 372 -4.04 2.12 -29.15
CA ILE A 372 -2.90 2.37 -28.28
C ILE A 372 -1.62 2.55 -29.09
N TYR A 373 -0.99 3.71 -28.92
CA TYR A 373 0.33 3.98 -29.48
C TYR A 373 1.44 3.45 -28.55
N SER A 374 2.30 2.56 -29.06
CA SER A 374 3.29 1.84 -28.24
C SER A 374 4.60 1.57 -29.00
N PRO A 375 5.37 2.62 -29.35
CA PRO A 375 6.52 2.51 -30.27
C PRO A 375 7.73 1.78 -29.68
N ILE A 376 7.83 1.67 -28.36
CA ILE A 376 8.96 1.05 -27.63
C ILE A 376 8.55 -0.22 -26.87
N LEU A 377 7.35 -0.74 -27.14
CA LEU A 377 6.85 -1.95 -26.47
C LEU A 377 7.65 -3.16 -26.90
N ILE A 378 8.26 -3.88 -25.94
CA ILE A 378 9.08 -5.06 -26.17
C ILE A 378 8.51 -6.34 -25.51
N ASN A 379 7.69 -6.22 -24.46
CA ASN A 379 7.22 -7.36 -23.70
C ASN A 379 5.69 -7.40 -23.58
N MET A 380 5.10 -8.47 -24.13
CA MET A 380 3.68 -8.81 -24.02
C MET A 380 3.49 -10.20 -23.37
N SER A 381 4.46 -10.67 -22.59
CA SER A 381 4.34 -11.98 -21.94
C SER A 381 3.13 -12.02 -21.01
N SER A 382 2.43 -13.14 -20.97
CA SER A 382 1.27 -13.38 -20.10
C SER A 382 0.17 -12.31 -20.17
N THR A 383 0.17 -11.43 -21.18
CA THR A 383 -0.74 -10.27 -21.27
C THR A 383 -2.20 -10.70 -21.13
N PHE A 384 -2.60 -11.76 -21.81
CA PHE A 384 -3.97 -12.34 -21.78
C PHE A 384 -4.01 -13.77 -21.22
N MET A 385 -2.97 -14.18 -20.51
CA MET A 385 -2.92 -15.51 -19.90
C MET A 385 -4.15 -15.74 -19.01
N ASN A 386 -4.80 -16.90 -19.10
CA ASN A 386 -6.01 -17.25 -18.33
C ASN A 386 -7.25 -16.35 -18.60
N CYS A 387 -7.30 -15.63 -19.73
CA CYS A 387 -8.53 -14.94 -20.17
C CYS A 387 -9.48 -15.96 -20.82
N THR A 388 -10.08 -16.84 -20.02
CA THR A 388 -10.79 -18.03 -20.50
C THR A 388 -12.01 -17.74 -21.38
N ASN A 389 -12.69 -16.58 -21.18
CA ASN A 389 -13.84 -16.17 -21.99
C ASN A 389 -13.50 -15.26 -23.18
N LEU A 390 -12.22 -14.97 -23.41
CA LEU A 390 -11.77 -14.05 -24.46
C LEU A 390 -12.03 -14.66 -25.85
N LYS A 391 -12.80 -13.92 -26.66
CA LYS A 391 -13.21 -14.31 -28.03
C LYS A 391 -12.57 -13.45 -29.10
N GLU A 392 -12.36 -12.16 -28.82
CA GLU A 392 -11.85 -11.16 -29.76
C GLU A 392 -10.78 -10.29 -29.12
N VAL A 393 -9.65 -10.17 -29.81
CA VAL A 393 -8.56 -9.26 -29.46
C VAL A 393 -8.20 -8.44 -30.69
N ARG A 394 -8.21 -7.10 -30.55
CA ARG A 394 -7.70 -6.18 -31.56
C ARG A 394 -6.41 -5.54 -31.06
N LEU A 395 -5.30 -5.95 -31.67
CA LEU A 395 -3.97 -5.46 -31.34
C LEU A 395 -3.67 -4.09 -32.03
N PRO A 396 -2.72 -3.30 -31.53
CA PRO A 396 -2.21 -2.12 -32.22
C PRO A 396 -1.72 -2.50 -33.64
N PRO A 397 -1.86 -1.64 -34.65
CA PRO A 397 -1.59 -1.99 -36.04
C PRO A 397 -0.11 -2.29 -36.32
N LYS A 398 0.79 -1.89 -35.42
CA LYS A 398 2.24 -2.04 -35.60
C LYS A 398 2.93 -2.27 -34.24
N LEU A 399 3.56 -3.42 -34.09
CA LEU A 399 4.29 -3.85 -32.89
C LEU A 399 5.70 -4.30 -33.29
N TYR A 400 6.51 -3.38 -33.81
CA TYR A 400 7.79 -3.71 -34.45
C TYR A 400 8.92 -4.12 -33.50
N GLY A 401 8.85 -3.83 -32.22
CA GLY A 401 9.91 -4.05 -31.25
C GLY A 401 9.67 -5.22 -30.31
N ILE A 402 8.62 -6.02 -30.57
CA ILE A 402 8.25 -7.10 -29.62
C ILE A 402 9.31 -8.18 -29.57
N GLN A 403 9.79 -8.45 -28.36
CA GLN A 403 10.80 -9.46 -28.08
C GLN A 403 10.22 -10.67 -27.32
N TYR A 404 9.23 -10.45 -26.45
CA TYR A 404 8.70 -11.47 -25.56
C TYR A 404 7.20 -11.60 -25.70
N LEU A 405 6.74 -12.84 -26.04
CA LEU A 405 5.35 -13.26 -26.19
C LEU A 405 5.06 -14.52 -25.37
N ILE A 406 5.89 -14.82 -24.36
CA ILE A 406 5.78 -16.04 -23.54
C ILE A 406 4.41 -16.08 -22.88
N SER A 407 3.65 -17.18 -23.09
CA SER A 407 2.31 -17.37 -22.50
C SER A 407 1.31 -16.25 -22.81
N ALA A 408 1.52 -15.44 -23.85
CA ALA A 408 0.73 -14.23 -24.11
C ALA A 408 -0.78 -14.49 -24.19
N PHE A 409 -1.21 -15.65 -24.73
CA PHE A 409 -2.59 -16.11 -24.84
C PHE A 409 -2.82 -17.48 -24.21
N GLU A 410 -1.93 -17.93 -23.33
CA GLU A 410 -2.07 -19.24 -22.65
C GLU A 410 -3.41 -19.33 -21.91
N ASN A 411 -4.14 -20.45 -22.12
CA ASN A 411 -5.47 -20.70 -21.56
C ASN A 411 -6.58 -19.74 -22.05
N CYS A 412 -6.44 -19.08 -23.20
CA CYS A 412 -7.55 -18.39 -23.86
C CYS A 412 -8.46 -19.41 -24.57
N ILE A 413 -9.18 -20.20 -23.79
CA ILE A 413 -9.89 -21.39 -24.27
C ILE A 413 -11.02 -21.11 -25.27
N ASN A 414 -11.59 -19.89 -25.26
CA ASN A 414 -12.67 -19.47 -26.13
C ASN A 414 -12.20 -18.61 -27.32
N LEU A 415 -10.90 -18.35 -27.48
CA LEU A 415 -10.33 -17.60 -28.58
C LEU A 415 -10.38 -18.44 -29.87
N GLU A 416 -11.24 -18.04 -30.84
CA GLU A 416 -11.38 -18.76 -32.10
C GLU A 416 -10.42 -18.27 -33.19
N TYR A 417 -10.08 -17.00 -33.19
CA TYR A 417 -9.26 -16.33 -34.17
C TYR A 417 -8.48 -15.15 -33.56
N ILE A 418 -7.29 -14.91 -34.09
CA ILE A 418 -6.49 -13.71 -33.79
C ILE A 418 -5.74 -13.24 -35.04
N ASP A 419 -5.75 -11.94 -35.29
CA ASP A 419 -4.94 -11.29 -36.32
C ASP A 419 -3.56 -10.95 -35.76
N LEU A 420 -2.52 -11.60 -36.32
CA LEU A 420 -1.13 -11.39 -35.95
C LEU A 420 -0.38 -10.45 -36.89
N SER A 421 -1.06 -9.78 -37.83
CA SER A 421 -0.44 -8.88 -38.81
C SER A 421 0.35 -7.73 -38.17
N SER A 422 -0.02 -7.36 -36.94
CA SER A 422 0.69 -6.38 -36.10
C SER A 422 2.17 -6.69 -35.90
N PHE A 423 2.57 -7.96 -35.95
CA PHE A 423 3.93 -8.43 -35.73
C PHE A 423 4.77 -8.51 -37.00
N ASN A 424 4.21 -8.09 -38.16
CA ASN A 424 4.91 -8.15 -39.44
C ASN A 424 6.20 -7.30 -39.41
N GLY A 425 7.33 -7.94 -39.75
CA GLY A 425 8.64 -7.29 -39.79
C GLY A 425 9.35 -7.19 -38.44
N ASN A 426 8.91 -7.92 -37.40
CA ASN A 426 9.71 -8.09 -36.17
C ASN A 426 10.98 -8.90 -36.49
N GLU A 427 12.12 -8.42 -35.96
CA GLU A 427 13.44 -9.01 -36.20
C GLU A 427 14.06 -9.65 -34.96
N ASP A 428 13.62 -9.26 -33.74
CA ASP A 428 14.28 -9.62 -32.48
C ASP A 428 13.37 -10.37 -31.50
N ILE A 429 12.64 -11.40 -31.94
CA ILE A 429 11.85 -12.22 -31.01
C ILE A 429 12.76 -13.20 -30.26
N PHE A 430 12.69 -13.20 -28.91
CA PHE A 430 13.49 -14.03 -28.02
C PHE A 430 12.65 -15.14 -27.34
N GLY A 431 11.36 -14.93 -27.11
CA GLY A 431 10.51 -15.88 -26.40
C GLY A 431 9.08 -15.97 -26.92
N THR A 432 8.63 -17.19 -27.27
CA THR A 432 7.26 -17.50 -27.73
C THR A 432 6.71 -18.76 -27.05
N GLU A 433 7.41 -19.27 -26.01
CA GLU A 433 6.99 -20.47 -25.30
C GLU A 433 5.56 -20.33 -24.80
N LYS A 434 4.75 -21.37 -24.96
CA LYS A 434 3.36 -21.46 -24.50
C LYS A 434 2.43 -20.36 -25.01
N MET A 435 2.81 -19.62 -26.06
CA MET A 435 2.07 -18.43 -26.53
C MET A 435 0.57 -18.69 -26.70
N PHE A 436 0.17 -19.84 -27.23
CA PHE A 436 -1.22 -20.26 -27.44
C PHE A 436 -1.56 -21.58 -26.73
N LYS A 437 -0.78 -21.96 -25.72
CA LYS A 437 -1.03 -23.19 -24.96
C LYS A 437 -2.48 -23.20 -24.43
N ASN A 438 -3.18 -24.36 -24.64
CA ASN A 438 -4.58 -24.56 -24.23
C ASN A 438 -5.58 -23.59 -24.88
N CYS A 439 -5.29 -23.01 -26.05
CA CYS A 439 -6.28 -22.26 -26.84
C CYS A 439 -7.18 -23.26 -27.57
N THR A 440 -8.06 -23.93 -26.82
CA THR A 440 -8.81 -25.09 -27.31
C THR A 440 -9.82 -24.79 -28.42
N SER A 441 -10.32 -23.54 -28.53
CA SER A 441 -11.25 -23.13 -29.60
C SER A 441 -10.56 -22.53 -30.83
N LEU A 442 -9.25 -22.31 -30.79
CA LEU A 442 -8.49 -21.71 -31.89
C LEU A 442 -8.52 -22.61 -33.13
N LYS A 443 -8.93 -22.03 -34.28
CA LYS A 443 -9.13 -22.80 -35.54
C LYS A 443 -8.00 -22.60 -36.54
N LYS A 444 -7.49 -21.37 -36.63
CA LYS A 444 -6.49 -21.00 -37.62
C LYS A 444 -5.46 -20.04 -37.04
N ILE A 445 -4.20 -20.26 -37.38
CA ILE A 445 -3.07 -19.34 -37.16
C ILE A 445 -2.33 -19.11 -38.45
N ASP A 446 -2.09 -17.85 -38.76
CA ASP A 446 -1.31 -17.38 -39.89
C ASP A 446 -0.32 -16.30 -39.39
N PHE A 447 0.94 -16.65 -39.27
CA PHE A 447 1.97 -15.71 -38.86
C PHE A 447 2.43 -14.88 -40.04
N PRO A 448 2.62 -13.56 -39.86
CA PRO A 448 3.29 -12.73 -40.85
C PRO A 448 4.78 -13.09 -40.95
N LYS A 449 5.50 -12.43 -41.86
CA LYS A 449 6.95 -12.56 -41.91
C LYS A 449 7.60 -12.08 -40.63
N ILE A 450 8.30 -12.97 -39.93
CA ILE A 450 9.04 -12.70 -38.70
C ILE A 450 10.46 -13.25 -38.85
N GLU A 451 11.46 -12.42 -38.56
CA GLU A 451 12.87 -12.79 -38.52
C GLU A 451 13.27 -12.97 -37.04
N ALA A 452 13.31 -14.21 -36.55
CA ALA A 452 13.55 -14.53 -35.15
C ALA A 452 14.92 -15.22 -34.96
N GLU A 453 15.98 -14.54 -35.40
CA GLU A 453 17.35 -15.08 -35.35
C GLU A 453 17.82 -15.45 -33.94
N HIS A 454 17.29 -14.81 -32.91
CA HIS A 454 17.67 -15.00 -31.52
C HIS A 454 16.73 -15.96 -30.77
N LEU A 455 15.63 -16.40 -31.37
CA LEU A 455 14.64 -17.28 -30.72
C LEU A 455 15.24 -18.67 -30.48
N LYS A 456 15.32 -19.07 -29.21
CA LYS A 456 15.89 -20.38 -28.80
C LYS A 456 14.85 -21.43 -28.51
N SER A 457 13.64 -21.06 -28.18
CA SER A 457 12.60 -22.00 -27.78
C SER A 457 11.22 -21.60 -28.27
N MET A 458 10.47 -22.57 -28.77
CA MET A 458 9.05 -22.51 -29.12
C MET A 458 8.30 -23.65 -28.40
N SER A 459 8.81 -24.11 -27.25
CA SER A 459 8.21 -25.22 -26.51
C SER A 459 6.77 -24.95 -26.15
N GLU A 460 5.91 -25.95 -26.29
CA GLU A 460 4.50 -25.93 -25.92
C GLU A 460 3.66 -24.81 -26.59
N MET A 461 4.15 -24.19 -27.67
CA MET A 461 3.53 -22.98 -28.25
C MET A 461 2.06 -23.18 -28.61
N PHE A 462 1.68 -24.38 -29.11
CA PHE A 462 0.31 -24.76 -29.47
C PHE A 462 -0.15 -26.03 -28.72
N TYR A 463 0.42 -26.30 -27.56
CA TYR A 463 0.07 -27.44 -26.73
C TYR A 463 -1.44 -27.43 -26.42
N ASP A 464 -2.16 -28.54 -26.63
CA ASP A 464 -3.61 -28.70 -26.45
C ASP A 464 -4.50 -27.72 -27.26
N CYS A 465 -4.05 -27.20 -28.39
CA CYS A 465 -4.90 -26.52 -29.36
C CYS A 465 -5.73 -27.53 -30.15
N ILE A 466 -6.69 -28.18 -29.49
CA ILE A 466 -7.36 -29.40 -30.00
C ILE A 466 -8.21 -29.17 -31.25
N ASN A 467 -8.73 -27.96 -31.48
CA ASN A 467 -9.55 -27.59 -32.64
C ASN A 467 -8.76 -26.82 -33.72
N LEU A 468 -7.44 -26.71 -33.59
CA LEU A 468 -6.60 -25.98 -34.54
C LEU A 468 -6.42 -26.82 -35.81
N GLU A 469 -7.01 -26.31 -36.91
CA GLU A 469 -7.05 -27.01 -38.21
C GLU A 469 -5.89 -26.58 -39.12
N TYR A 470 -5.49 -25.31 -39.03
CA TYR A 470 -4.53 -24.72 -39.96
C TYR A 470 -3.47 -23.90 -39.23
N ILE A 471 -2.21 -24.20 -39.47
CA ILE A 471 -1.06 -23.45 -38.99
C ILE A 471 -0.14 -23.11 -40.15
N ASN A 472 0.06 -21.83 -40.44
CA ASN A 472 1.07 -21.33 -41.33
C ASN A 472 2.07 -20.45 -40.59
N ILE A 473 3.23 -20.99 -40.33
CA ILE A 473 4.41 -20.29 -39.75
C ILE A 473 5.60 -20.45 -40.72
N GLY A 474 5.29 -20.59 -42.02
CA GLY A 474 6.28 -20.80 -43.07
C GLY A 474 7.21 -19.64 -43.31
N ASP A 475 6.82 -18.43 -42.94
CA ASP A 475 7.64 -17.23 -43.06
C ASP A 475 8.30 -16.80 -41.73
N PHE A 476 8.25 -17.68 -40.73
CA PHE A 476 8.92 -17.52 -39.45
C PHE A 476 10.35 -18.08 -39.54
N LEU A 477 11.36 -17.20 -39.62
CA LEU A 477 12.76 -17.61 -39.76
C LEU A 477 13.37 -17.86 -38.36
N THR A 478 13.96 -19.03 -38.13
CA THR A 478 14.39 -19.49 -36.81
C THR A 478 15.79 -20.09 -36.82
N ASP A 479 16.82 -19.29 -37.00
CA ASP A 479 18.20 -19.84 -37.16
C ASP A 479 18.82 -20.36 -35.85
N SER A 480 18.36 -19.90 -34.69
CA SER A 480 18.92 -20.24 -33.37
C SER A 480 18.09 -21.24 -32.56
N ILE A 481 17.03 -21.83 -33.13
CA ILE A 481 16.10 -22.69 -32.36
C ILE A 481 16.80 -23.96 -31.83
N ILE A 482 16.67 -24.18 -30.51
CA ILE A 482 17.23 -25.37 -29.84
C ILE A 482 16.16 -26.25 -29.17
N ASN A 483 14.96 -25.72 -28.94
CA ASN A 483 13.89 -26.43 -28.24
C ASN A 483 12.51 -26.17 -28.86
N MET A 484 11.87 -27.26 -29.29
CA MET A 484 10.50 -27.31 -29.83
C MET A 484 9.67 -28.40 -29.12
N ASN A 485 10.05 -28.76 -27.89
CA ASN A 485 9.37 -29.82 -27.12
C ASN A 485 7.87 -29.52 -27.03
N GLU A 486 7.05 -30.56 -27.35
CA GLU A 486 5.58 -30.52 -27.22
C GLU A 486 4.89 -29.37 -27.98
N MET A 487 5.53 -28.79 -29.01
CA MET A 487 5.04 -27.57 -29.67
C MET A 487 3.62 -27.74 -30.25
N PHE A 488 3.31 -28.91 -30.84
CA PHE A 488 2.00 -29.23 -31.41
C PHE A 488 1.33 -30.42 -30.68
N TYR A 489 1.71 -30.65 -29.43
CA TYR A 489 1.14 -31.74 -28.65
C TYR A 489 -0.38 -31.64 -28.61
N ASN A 490 -1.08 -32.75 -28.93
CA ASN A 490 -2.53 -32.88 -28.89
C ASN A 490 -3.32 -31.92 -29.81
N CYS A 491 -2.70 -31.38 -30.89
CA CYS A 491 -3.40 -30.64 -31.95
C CYS A 491 -4.16 -31.66 -32.84
N LYS A 492 -5.29 -32.18 -32.33
CA LYS A 492 -6.00 -33.34 -32.93
C LYS A 492 -6.62 -33.05 -34.28
N SER A 493 -7.11 -31.82 -34.48
CA SER A 493 -7.81 -31.38 -35.70
C SER A 493 -6.88 -30.83 -36.78
N LEU A 494 -5.56 -30.90 -36.58
CA LEU A 494 -4.60 -30.26 -37.47
C LEU A 494 -4.56 -30.96 -38.83
N ASP A 495 -5.01 -30.28 -39.87
CA ASP A 495 -5.04 -30.75 -41.26
C ASP A 495 -3.91 -30.15 -42.11
N TYR A 496 -3.41 -28.97 -41.76
CA TYR A 496 -2.36 -28.30 -42.48
C TYR A 496 -1.33 -27.65 -41.52
N LEU A 497 -0.05 -27.97 -41.74
CA LEU A 497 1.07 -27.41 -41.00
C LEU A 497 2.22 -27.06 -41.95
N ASN A 498 2.59 -25.78 -42.02
CA ASN A 498 3.72 -25.31 -42.80
C ASN A 498 4.81 -24.75 -41.88
N ILE A 499 5.94 -25.48 -41.80
CA ILE A 499 7.16 -25.14 -41.08
C ILE A 499 8.37 -25.07 -42.04
N SER A 500 8.14 -24.82 -43.33
CA SER A 500 9.13 -25.02 -44.40
C SER A 500 10.37 -24.11 -44.29
N LYS A 501 10.29 -23.00 -43.58
CA LYS A 501 11.40 -22.05 -43.37
C LYS A 501 12.13 -22.25 -42.05
N PHE A 502 11.70 -23.18 -41.23
CA PHE A 502 12.39 -23.43 -39.96
C PHE A 502 13.80 -23.93 -40.18
N SER A 503 14.79 -23.29 -39.58
CA SER A 503 16.13 -23.86 -39.46
C SER A 503 16.17 -24.79 -38.25
N THR A 504 16.46 -26.07 -38.51
CA THR A 504 16.50 -27.09 -37.44
C THR A 504 17.91 -27.58 -37.15
N THR A 505 18.94 -26.93 -37.70
CA THR A 505 20.34 -27.35 -37.58
C THR A 505 20.84 -27.37 -36.14
N ASN A 506 20.35 -26.44 -35.31
CA ASN A 506 20.71 -26.30 -33.89
C ASN A 506 19.72 -27.01 -32.95
N LEU A 507 18.66 -27.63 -33.48
CA LEU A 507 17.59 -28.22 -32.68
C LEU A 507 18.07 -29.42 -31.86
N LYS A 508 18.04 -29.29 -30.53
CA LYS A 508 18.44 -30.32 -29.57
C LYS A 508 17.26 -31.10 -29.02
N ASN A 509 16.10 -30.48 -28.87
CA ASN A 509 14.90 -31.10 -28.31
C ASN A 509 13.67 -30.84 -29.20
N ALA A 510 13.09 -31.88 -29.75
CA ALA A 510 11.81 -31.88 -30.43
C ALA A 510 10.88 -32.99 -29.86
N SER A 511 11.16 -33.47 -28.63
CA SER A 511 10.44 -34.61 -28.07
C SER A 511 8.95 -34.32 -27.96
N ARG A 512 8.14 -35.32 -28.29
CA ARG A 512 6.67 -35.29 -28.19
C ARG A 512 5.99 -34.18 -29.02
N ILE A 513 6.68 -33.61 -30.01
CA ILE A 513 6.23 -32.44 -30.78
C ILE A 513 4.89 -32.71 -31.50
N PHE A 514 4.62 -33.95 -31.98
CA PHE A 514 3.43 -34.32 -32.72
C PHE A 514 2.53 -35.37 -32.03
N ILE A 515 2.73 -35.65 -30.75
CA ILE A 515 1.84 -36.59 -30.04
C ILE A 515 0.41 -36.06 -30.09
N GLY A 516 -0.52 -36.91 -30.53
CA GLY A 516 -1.94 -36.59 -30.67
C GLY A 516 -2.31 -35.83 -31.94
N VAL A 517 -1.35 -35.47 -32.79
CA VAL A 517 -1.62 -34.89 -34.13
C VAL A 517 -2.08 -35.98 -35.09
N ASN A 518 -3.05 -35.65 -35.96
CA ASN A 518 -3.54 -36.60 -36.97
C ASN A 518 -2.44 -36.95 -37.98
N SER A 519 -2.20 -38.26 -38.25
CA SER A 519 -1.20 -38.74 -39.22
C SER A 519 -1.49 -38.29 -40.65
N SER A 520 -2.73 -37.92 -40.99
CA SER A 520 -3.14 -37.40 -42.29
C SER A 520 -2.76 -35.94 -42.53
N VAL A 521 -2.24 -35.24 -41.53
CA VAL A 521 -1.87 -33.82 -41.63
C VAL A 521 -1.00 -33.55 -42.85
N LYS A 522 -1.33 -32.51 -43.64
CA LYS A 522 -0.47 -32.01 -44.72
C LYS A 522 0.67 -31.19 -44.10
N LEU A 523 1.80 -31.89 -43.88
CA LEU A 523 3.00 -31.28 -43.28
C LEU A 523 3.97 -30.80 -44.38
N ILE A 524 4.32 -29.54 -44.36
CA ILE A 524 5.36 -28.93 -45.18
C ILE A 524 6.52 -28.55 -44.27
N TYR A 525 7.69 -29.17 -44.48
CA TYR A 525 8.87 -29.02 -43.62
C TYR A 525 10.13 -28.71 -44.45
N PRO A 526 11.22 -28.19 -43.83
CA PRO A 526 12.47 -27.86 -44.51
C PRO A 526 13.10 -29.10 -45.18
N LYS A 527 13.87 -28.89 -46.26
CA LYS A 527 14.63 -29.96 -46.92
C LYS A 527 15.70 -30.57 -46.02
N ASN A 528 16.35 -29.76 -45.21
CA ASN A 528 17.38 -30.17 -44.25
C ASN A 528 16.81 -30.11 -42.86
N ILE A 529 16.51 -31.25 -42.25
CA ILE A 529 15.94 -31.34 -40.91
C ILE A 529 16.88 -32.05 -39.95
N SER A 530 16.86 -31.64 -38.66
CA SER A 530 17.60 -32.33 -37.61
C SER A 530 17.14 -33.77 -37.42
N GLN A 531 18.04 -34.66 -36.95
CA GLN A 531 17.71 -36.06 -36.70
C GLN A 531 16.56 -36.20 -35.66
N ASN A 532 16.51 -35.31 -34.67
CA ASN A 532 15.45 -35.33 -33.66
C ASN A 532 14.07 -35.07 -34.30
N LEU A 533 13.93 -34.04 -35.12
CA LEU A 533 12.66 -33.72 -35.80
C LEU A 533 12.29 -34.81 -36.82
N LYS A 534 13.29 -35.40 -37.50
CA LYS A 534 13.09 -36.47 -38.43
C LYS A 534 12.41 -37.67 -37.78
N TYR A 535 12.87 -38.12 -36.64
CA TYR A 535 12.25 -39.23 -35.89
C TYR A 535 10.81 -38.91 -35.49
N GLU A 536 10.52 -37.75 -35.00
CA GLU A 536 9.16 -37.34 -34.62
C GLU A 536 8.20 -37.29 -35.82
N ILE A 537 8.69 -36.88 -37.03
CA ILE A 537 7.89 -36.91 -38.27
C ILE A 537 7.63 -38.36 -38.72
N CYS A 538 8.61 -39.24 -38.61
CA CYS A 538 8.42 -40.65 -38.94
C CYS A 538 7.44 -41.31 -37.96
N ASP A 539 7.54 -41.04 -36.68
CA ASP A 539 6.57 -41.54 -35.68
C ASP A 539 5.15 -41.03 -36.00
N LEU A 540 4.97 -39.72 -36.32
CA LEU A 540 3.70 -39.14 -36.76
C LEU A 540 3.13 -39.87 -38.00
N LYS A 541 3.96 -40.24 -38.98
CA LYS A 541 3.56 -40.90 -40.22
C LYS A 541 3.50 -42.41 -40.09
N ASN A 542 3.65 -42.97 -38.90
CA ASN A 542 3.71 -44.41 -38.63
C ASN A 542 4.81 -45.15 -39.42
N ILE A 543 5.93 -44.48 -39.69
CA ILE A 543 7.10 -45.04 -40.38
C ILE A 543 8.09 -45.54 -39.33
N SER A 544 8.51 -46.79 -39.42
CA SER A 544 9.51 -47.34 -38.50
C SER A 544 10.83 -46.55 -38.60
N LYS A 545 11.55 -46.37 -37.48
CA LYS A 545 12.82 -45.64 -37.43
C LYS A 545 13.87 -46.19 -38.41
N GLU A 546 13.83 -47.51 -38.65
CA GLU A 546 14.71 -48.17 -39.61
C GLU A 546 14.43 -47.78 -41.08
N ASN A 547 13.15 -47.49 -41.40
CA ASN A 547 12.68 -47.11 -42.73
C ASN A 547 12.50 -45.60 -42.91
N CYS A 548 12.88 -44.81 -41.93
CA CYS A 548 12.75 -43.37 -41.95
C CYS A 548 13.81 -42.73 -42.88
N LEU A 549 13.52 -42.66 -44.17
CA LEU A 549 14.40 -42.16 -45.25
C LEU A 549 14.10 -40.68 -45.62
N LEU A 550 13.50 -39.85 -44.74
CA LEU A 550 13.17 -38.45 -44.99
C LEU A 550 14.37 -37.57 -45.30
#